data_43f99f8d848ed7ad6d3ec829352b90a4
#
_entry.id   43f99f8d848ed7ad6d3ec829352b90a4
#
_cell.length_a   1.000
_cell.length_b   1.000
_cell.length_c   1.000
_cell.angle_alpha   90.00
_cell.angle_beta   90.00
_cell.angle_gamma   90.00
#
_symmetry.space_group_name_H-M   'P 1'
#
loop_
_entity.id
_entity.type
_entity.pdbx_description
1 polymer ?
#
loop_
_entity_poly.entity_id
_entity_poly.type
_entity_poly.pdbx_seq_one_letter_code
_entity_poly.pdbx_strand_id
1 'polypeptide(L)'
;MNTRVTEEYRVLHNVAKILQSPGELIEVLQKTMKALTEFEGLQVENKAGIFLADNEGKMLRLLTTYGNFSQEFLEKEKTVPFGDCLCGRAASSGQMLVSESCFTDSRHERTFSDMKPHGHYIVPLKSFNHLVGVLFLYTDINPSWYQHGQEVLLSIGGLIANTIERKQIDEELEEHRNRLEAVVSSRTQDLVQAKEQYRNLSNQIQQVREEEKSRIAREVHDQLGQELTALKIDTIQLGKKLAAGQTDLKSKIESMTQTIDETIKSVQHIATELRPPILDAFGICEAISWQANEFQKRHGLKFDLKLSQSQVEIDKSLQTSLFRVFQEAVTNILRHANASQVKVNMSYEKRNLIFIIEDNGIGIKKRDLESPESLGLIGIKERVYPWDGQVNFEGPPGKGTIVTITIPIKQ
;
A
#
# COMPACT_ATOMS: atom_id res chain seq x y z
N MET A 1 55.96 -3.55 33.84
CA MET A 1 54.55 -3.88 33.87
C MET A 1 53.72 -2.88 33.08
N ASN A 2 53.95 -1.56 33.15
CA ASN A 2 53.13 -0.55 32.44
C ASN A 2 53.29 -0.51 30.92
N THR A 3 54.48 -0.80 30.36
CA THR A 3 54.77 -0.66 28.91
C THR A 3 54.03 -1.72 28.10
N ARG A 4 53.98 -2.96 28.59
CA ARG A 4 53.38 -4.12 27.88
C ARG A 4 51.84 -4.02 27.82
N VAL A 5 51.18 -3.64 28.88
CA VAL A 5 49.74 -3.39 28.92
C VAL A 5 49.34 -2.25 27.97
N THR A 6 50.20 -1.26 27.82
CA THR A 6 49.98 -0.15 26.87
C THR A 6 50.08 -0.63 25.43
N GLU A 7 50.97 -1.57 25.10
CA GLU A 7 51.11 -2.13 23.75
C GLU A 7 49.96 -3.05 23.41
N GLU A 8 49.49 -3.92 24.27
CA GLU A 8 48.33 -4.79 24.11
C GLU A 8 47.06 -3.95 23.82
N TYR A 9 46.86 -2.87 24.61
CA TYR A 9 45.75 -1.97 24.39
C TYR A 9 45.84 -1.25 23.03
N ARG A 10 47.07 -0.89 22.59
CA ARG A 10 47.29 -0.26 21.27
C ARG A 10 46.93 -1.18 20.15
N VAL A 11 47.26 -2.47 20.22
CA VAL A 11 46.91 -3.46 19.19
C VAL A 11 45.41 -3.67 19.13
N LEU A 12 44.75 -3.87 20.27
CA LEU A 12 43.29 -4.02 20.33
C LEU A 12 42.59 -2.77 19.72
N HIS A 13 43.04 -1.58 20.09
CA HIS A 13 42.48 -0.34 19.56
C HIS A 13 42.69 -0.20 18.05
N ASN A 14 43.90 -0.51 17.55
CA ASN A 14 44.23 -0.46 16.12
C ASN A 14 43.39 -1.46 15.32
N VAL A 15 43.29 -2.70 15.78
CA VAL A 15 42.45 -3.75 15.18
C VAL A 15 40.99 -3.35 15.17
N ALA A 16 40.46 -2.84 16.28
CA ALA A 16 39.06 -2.37 16.34
C ALA A 16 38.80 -1.22 15.34
N LYS A 17 39.73 -0.28 15.18
CA LYS A 17 39.66 0.81 14.21
C LYS A 17 39.67 0.30 12.77
N ILE A 18 40.52 -0.69 12.44
CA ILE A 18 40.58 -1.32 11.11
C ILE A 18 39.27 -2.04 10.81
N LEU A 19 38.75 -2.83 11.76
CA LEU A 19 37.50 -3.59 11.61
C LEU A 19 36.26 -2.69 11.45
N GLN A 20 36.30 -1.46 11.94
CA GLN A 20 35.26 -0.45 11.76
C GLN A 20 35.42 0.39 10.50
N SER A 21 36.56 0.25 9.77
CA SER A 21 36.78 1.04 8.56
C SER A 21 35.84 0.63 7.41
N PRO A 22 35.45 1.58 6.54
CA PRO A 22 34.69 1.25 5.34
C PRO A 22 35.54 0.40 4.39
N GLY A 23 34.92 -0.54 3.69
CA GLY A 23 35.57 -1.39 2.68
C GLY A 23 34.98 -2.78 2.63
N GLU A 24 35.42 -3.53 1.64
CA GLU A 24 35.06 -4.94 1.47
C GLU A 24 35.57 -5.79 2.64
N LEU A 25 34.78 -6.79 3.04
CA LEU A 25 35.10 -7.64 4.19
C LEU A 25 36.51 -8.24 4.09
N ILE A 26 36.86 -8.79 2.92
CA ILE A 26 38.16 -9.43 2.69
C ILE A 26 39.30 -8.44 2.90
N GLU A 27 39.20 -7.23 2.36
CA GLU A 27 40.23 -6.19 2.52
C GLU A 27 40.43 -5.77 3.98
N VAL A 28 39.34 -5.61 4.71
CA VAL A 28 39.35 -5.26 6.14
C VAL A 28 40.00 -6.38 6.95
N LEU A 29 39.69 -7.64 6.67
CA LEU A 29 40.30 -8.80 7.33
C LEU A 29 41.79 -8.95 7.01
N GLN A 30 42.21 -8.70 5.75
CA GLN A 30 43.61 -8.73 5.38
C GLN A 30 44.43 -7.62 6.05
N LYS A 31 43.89 -6.39 6.14
CA LYS A 31 44.48 -5.30 6.93
C LYS A 31 44.60 -5.64 8.41
N THR A 32 43.60 -6.32 8.94
CA THR A 32 43.60 -6.78 10.34
C THR A 32 44.68 -7.85 10.58
N MET A 33 44.81 -8.84 9.71
CA MET A 33 45.85 -9.86 9.81
C MET A 33 47.25 -9.23 9.68
N LYS A 34 47.44 -8.27 8.75
CA LYS A 34 48.68 -7.50 8.63
C LYS A 34 49.03 -6.80 9.96
N ALA A 35 48.09 -6.09 10.54
CA ALA A 35 48.31 -5.39 11.81
C ALA A 35 48.66 -6.34 12.99
N LEU A 36 48.15 -7.58 12.94
CA LEU A 36 48.51 -8.62 13.91
C LEU A 36 49.91 -9.16 13.72
N THR A 37 50.32 -9.36 12.47
CA THR A 37 51.67 -9.86 12.16
C THR A 37 52.76 -8.81 12.36
N GLU A 38 52.46 -7.54 12.31
CA GLU A 38 53.38 -6.44 12.62
C GLU A 38 53.53 -6.16 14.12
N PHE A 39 52.77 -6.84 14.99
CA PHE A 39 52.88 -6.66 16.41
C PHE A 39 53.98 -7.54 17.05
N GLU A 40 55.08 -6.91 17.38
CA GLU A 40 56.28 -7.58 17.92
C GLU A 40 56.03 -8.45 19.17
N GLY A 41 55.04 -8.05 19.98
CA GLY A 41 54.68 -8.77 21.22
C GLY A 41 54.13 -10.18 21.03
N LEU A 42 53.63 -10.51 19.82
CA LEU A 42 53.09 -11.85 19.52
C LEU A 42 54.07 -12.77 18.85
N GLN A 43 55.22 -12.27 18.35
CA GLN A 43 56.23 -13.05 17.63
C GLN A 43 55.62 -13.86 16.45
N VAL A 44 54.68 -13.26 15.74
CA VAL A 44 53.98 -13.88 14.62
C VAL A 44 54.73 -13.65 13.32
N GLU A 45 54.88 -14.69 12.50
CA GLU A 45 55.41 -14.55 11.13
C GLU A 45 54.40 -13.79 10.26
N ASN A 46 54.87 -13.28 9.10
CA ASN A 46 54.02 -12.62 8.11
C ASN A 46 53.10 -13.60 7.36
N LYS A 47 52.46 -14.49 8.11
CA LYS A 47 51.54 -15.50 7.60
C LYS A 47 50.37 -15.70 8.52
N ALA A 48 49.15 -15.46 8.01
CA ALA A 48 47.88 -15.61 8.72
C ALA A 48 46.77 -16.00 7.76
N GLY A 49 45.67 -16.53 8.28
CA GLY A 49 44.46 -16.75 7.50
C GLY A 49 43.24 -16.96 8.36
N ILE A 50 42.12 -16.81 7.73
CA ILE A 50 40.80 -16.93 8.36
C ILE A 50 39.98 -17.97 7.63
N PHE A 51 39.48 -18.93 8.39
CA PHE A 51 38.44 -19.85 7.96
C PHE A 51 37.09 -19.43 8.48
N LEU A 52 36.05 -19.60 7.66
CA LEU A 52 34.65 -19.51 8.10
C LEU A 52 34.09 -20.91 8.37
N ALA A 53 33.32 -21.04 9.42
CA ALA A 53 32.54 -22.24 9.68
C ALA A 53 31.31 -22.26 8.74
N ASP A 54 30.94 -23.46 8.28
CA ASP A 54 29.65 -23.61 7.57
C ASP A 54 28.46 -23.56 8.56
N ASN A 55 27.27 -23.38 8.02
CA ASN A 55 26.05 -23.28 8.83
C ASN A 55 25.72 -24.58 9.60
N GLU A 56 26.30 -25.71 9.19
CA GLU A 56 26.09 -27.00 9.87
C GLU A 56 27.12 -27.25 10.98
N GLY A 57 28.14 -26.39 11.10
CA GLY A 57 29.22 -26.54 12.09
C GLY A 57 30.07 -27.78 11.88
N LYS A 58 30.26 -28.22 10.63
CA LYS A 58 31.01 -29.43 10.28
C LYS A 58 32.29 -29.15 9.50
N MET A 59 32.32 -28.05 8.76
CA MET A 59 33.44 -27.71 7.86
C MET A 59 33.88 -26.28 8.05
N LEU A 60 35.18 -26.05 8.02
CA LEU A 60 35.79 -24.74 7.84
C LEU A 60 36.11 -24.51 6.37
N ARG A 61 35.84 -23.34 5.82
CA ARG A 61 36.21 -22.93 4.47
C ARG A 61 37.18 -21.77 4.55
N LEU A 62 38.30 -21.86 3.85
CA LEU A 62 39.26 -20.77 3.80
C LEU A 62 38.65 -19.53 3.14
N LEU A 63 38.52 -18.47 3.93
CA LEU A 63 37.96 -17.18 3.44
C LEU A 63 39.04 -16.30 2.81
N THR A 64 40.14 -16.12 3.53
CA THR A 64 41.23 -15.24 3.06
C THR A 64 42.53 -15.56 3.80
N THR A 65 43.66 -15.18 3.19
CA THR A 65 44.98 -15.31 3.78
C THR A 65 45.76 -13.99 3.67
N TYR A 66 46.77 -13.85 4.54
CA TYR A 66 47.74 -12.79 4.50
C TYR A 66 49.16 -13.40 4.52
N GLY A 67 50.03 -12.94 3.62
CA GLY A 67 51.36 -13.47 3.42
C GLY A 67 51.46 -14.46 2.25
N ASN A 68 52.63 -15.01 2.06
CA ASN A 68 52.88 -15.93 0.94
C ASN A 68 52.60 -17.37 1.34
N PHE A 69 51.57 -17.96 0.73
CA PHE A 69 51.25 -19.37 0.82
C PHE A 69 51.40 -20.04 -0.53
N SER A 70 51.83 -21.30 -0.55
CA SER A 70 51.96 -22.08 -1.79
C SER A 70 50.56 -22.43 -2.35
N GLN A 71 50.54 -22.67 -3.68
CA GLN A 71 49.35 -23.16 -4.34
C GLN A 71 48.84 -24.48 -3.72
N GLU A 72 49.76 -25.36 -3.36
CA GLU A 72 49.47 -26.61 -2.70
C GLU A 72 48.74 -26.40 -1.36
N PHE A 73 49.20 -25.44 -0.56
CA PHE A 73 48.53 -25.06 0.69
C PHE A 73 47.10 -24.56 0.40
N LEU A 74 46.91 -23.63 -0.49
CA LEU A 74 45.60 -23.04 -0.79
C LEU A 74 44.59 -24.06 -1.30
N GLU A 75 45.04 -25.06 -2.07
CA GLU A 75 44.17 -26.14 -2.54
C GLU A 75 43.83 -27.16 -1.43
N LYS A 76 44.82 -27.59 -0.65
CA LYS A 76 44.62 -28.57 0.42
C LYS A 76 43.86 -27.98 1.62
N GLU A 77 44.06 -26.71 1.94
CA GLU A 77 43.40 -26.01 3.04
C GLU A 77 42.11 -25.29 2.62
N LYS A 78 41.65 -25.46 1.38
CA LYS A 78 40.38 -24.90 0.94
C LYS A 78 39.22 -25.23 1.89
N THR A 79 39.22 -26.43 2.43
CA THR A 79 38.25 -26.91 3.42
C THR A 79 38.91 -27.77 4.47
N VAL A 80 38.51 -27.60 5.75
CA VAL A 80 39.01 -28.36 6.90
C VAL A 80 37.80 -28.86 7.70
N PRO A 81 37.64 -30.20 7.84
CA PRO A 81 36.58 -30.74 8.72
C PRO A 81 36.79 -30.34 10.18
N PHE A 82 35.72 -30.17 10.92
CA PHE A 82 35.80 -30.02 12.38
C PHE A 82 36.46 -31.27 13.01
N GLY A 83 37.38 -31.05 13.95
CA GLY A 83 38.16 -32.08 14.57
C GLY A 83 39.44 -32.51 13.80
N ASP A 84 39.57 -32.08 12.55
CA ASP A 84 40.76 -32.35 11.72
C ASP A 84 41.82 -31.26 11.90
N CYS A 85 43.07 -31.66 12.02
CA CYS A 85 44.21 -30.77 12.25
C CYS A 85 43.97 -29.75 13.39
N LEU A 86 44.83 -28.74 13.56
CA LEU A 86 44.70 -27.76 14.63
C LEU A 86 43.48 -26.86 14.44
N CYS A 87 43.22 -26.38 13.24
CA CYS A 87 42.10 -25.48 12.95
C CYS A 87 40.74 -26.15 13.18
N GLY A 88 40.53 -27.38 12.67
CA GLY A 88 39.29 -28.11 12.92
C GLY A 88 39.10 -28.51 14.38
N ARG A 89 40.16 -28.78 15.12
CA ARG A 89 40.11 -29.07 16.58
C ARG A 89 39.75 -27.79 17.36
N ALA A 90 40.30 -26.64 17.01
CA ALA A 90 39.92 -25.36 17.61
C ALA A 90 38.45 -25.03 17.32
N ALA A 91 37.97 -25.31 16.10
CA ALA A 91 36.55 -25.14 15.74
C ALA A 91 35.64 -26.05 16.61
N SER A 92 35.98 -27.34 16.75
CA SER A 92 35.17 -28.28 17.54
C SER A 92 35.15 -27.97 19.03
N SER A 93 36.32 -27.59 19.61
CA SER A 93 36.41 -27.31 21.04
C SER A 93 35.97 -25.88 21.39
N GLY A 94 36.05 -25.00 20.40
CA GLY A 94 35.86 -23.57 20.62
C GLY A 94 36.92 -22.93 21.52
N GLN A 95 38.07 -23.62 21.69
CA GLN A 95 39.19 -23.15 22.51
C GLN A 95 40.36 -22.76 21.65
N MET A 96 41.10 -21.75 22.08
CA MET A 96 42.37 -21.40 21.46
C MET A 96 43.37 -22.54 21.61
N LEU A 97 44.06 -22.88 20.50
CA LEU A 97 45.14 -23.87 20.51
C LEU A 97 46.47 -23.18 20.18
N VAL A 98 47.51 -23.71 20.82
CA VAL A 98 48.89 -23.30 20.54
C VAL A 98 49.67 -24.55 20.17
N SER A 99 50.45 -24.41 19.12
CA SER A 99 51.41 -25.45 18.69
C SER A 99 52.81 -24.86 18.70
N GLU A 100 53.76 -25.54 19.36
CA GLU A 100 55.14 -25.10 19.45
C GLU A 100 55.88 -25.36 18.18
N SER A 101 55.56 -26.42 17.47
CA SER A 101 56.14 -26.73 16.15
C SER A 101 55.21 -27.65 15.34
N CYS A 102 55.03 -27.31 14.11
CA CYS A 102 54.22 -28.10 13.16
C CYS A 102 54.74 -29.50 12.89
N PHE A 103 56.04 -29.81 13.17
CA PHE A 103 56.64 -31.09 12.95
C PHE A 103 56.62 -32.00 14.21
N THR A 104 56.48 -31.45 15.39
CA THR A 104 56.47 -32.20 16.64
C THR A 104 55.10 -32.34 17.27
N ASP A 105 54.16 -31.49 16.87
CA ASP A 105 52.77 -31.54 17.39
C ASP A 105 51.97 -32.62 16.65
N SER A 106 51.63 -33.68 17.32
CA SER A 106 50.85 -34.80 16.78
C SER A 106 49.43 -34.41 16.35
N ARG A 107 48.94 -33.25 16.74
CA ARG A 107 47.65 -32.68 16.32
C ARG A 107 47.71 -32.00 14.95
N HIS A 108 48.95 -31.67 14.45
CA HIS A 108 49.18 -31.07 13.15
C HIS A 108 49.38 -32.17 12.08
N GLU A 109 48.28 -32.63 11.49
CA GLU A 109 48.26 -33.81 10.61
C GLU A 109 48.53 -33.48 9.13
N ARG A 110 48.42 -32.19 8.73
CA ARG A 110 48.53 -31.74 7.36
C ARG A 110 49.94 -31.21 7.09
N THR A 111 50.58 -31.72 6.02
CA THR A 111 51.93 -31.30 5.58
C THR A 111 51.93 -30.87 4.14
N PHE A 112 52.84 -29.95 3.82
CA PHE A 112 53.04 -29.39 2.46
C PHE A 112 54.51 -29.50 2.09
N SER A 113 54.81 -29.55 0.77
CA SER A 113 56.17 -29.75 0.24
C SER A 113 57.14 -28.60 0.58
N ASP A 114 56.62 -27.39 0.75
CA ASP A 114 57.40 -26.18 1.09
C ASP A 114 57.32 -25.78 2.58
N MET A 115 56.83 -26.67 3.41
CA MET A 115 56.60 -26.41 4.83
C MET A 115 57.96 -26.29 5.59
N LYS A 116 58.15 -25.12 6.23
CA LYS A 116 59.25 -24.86 7.15
C LYS A 116 58.80 -25.04 8.57
N PRO A 117 59.73 -25.35 9.50
CA PRO A 117 59.42 -25.44 10.93
C PRO A 117 58.81 -24.10 11.41
N HIS A 118 57.62 -24.15 12.04
CA HIS A 118 56.94 -23.01 12.58
C HIS A 118 55.94 -23.45 13.69
N GLY A 119 55.56 -22.53 14.56
CA GLY A 119 54.52 -22.71 15.52
C GLY A 119 53.17 -22.09 15.04
N HIS A 120 52.14 -22.26 15.84
CA HIS A 120 50.80 -21.72 15.54
C HIS A 120 50.09 -21.15 16.74
N TYR A 121 49.40 -20.02 16.52
CA TYR A 121 48.24 -19.63 17.32
C TYR A 121 46.99 -19.90 16.49
N ILE A 122 46.07 -20.68 17.03
CA ILE A 122 44.78 -20.98 16.40
C ILE A 122 43.69 -20.40 17.28
N VAL A 123 43.06 -19.33 16.81
CA VAL A 123 42.12 -18.53 17.58
C VAL A 123 40.70 -18.77 17.10
N PRO A 124 39.77 -19.28 17.91
CA PRO A 124 38.38 -19.40 17.51
C PRO A 124 37.73 -18.03 17.42
N LEU A 125 37.07 -17.76 16.32
CA LEU A 125 36.29 -16.55 16.05
C LEU A 125 34.88 -16.76 16.55
N LYS A 126 34.58 -16.25 17.73
CA LYS A 126 33.28 -16.42 18.38
C LYS A 126 32.53 -15.07 18.48
N SER A 127 31.27 -15.08 18.08
CA SER A 127 30.32 -14.06 18.39
C SER A 127 29.34 -14.61 19.42
N PHE A 128 29.28 -14.05 20.62
CA PHE A 128 28.58 -14.61 21.77
C PHE A 128 28.96 -16.09 22.01
N ASN A 129 28.06 -17.02 21.71
CA ASN A 129 28.28 -18.47 21.86
C ASN A 129 28.38 -19.21 20.52
N HIS A 130 28.30 -18.50 19.39
CA HIS A 130 28.36 -19.06 18.05
C HIS A 130 29.78 -19.01 17.50
N LEU A 131 30.26 -20.12 16.92
CA LEU A 131 31.53 -20.14 16.22
C LEU A 131 31.33 -19.66 14.77
N VAL A 132 31.91 -18.51 14.42
CA VAL A 132 31.89 -17.94 13.07
C VAL A 132 33.00 -18.49 12.21
N GLY A 133 34.14 -18.83 12.84
CA GLY A 133 35.30 -19.33 12.12
C GLY A 133 36.52 -19.51 12.98
N VAL A 134 37.68 -19.55 12.35
CA VAL A 134 38.98 -19.72 13.01
C VAL A 134 40.01 -18.81 12.32
N LEU A 135 40.77 -18.06 13.12
CA LEU A 135 41.97 -17.36 12.71
C LEU A 135 43.21 -18.22 13.04
N PHE A 136 44.05 -18.47 12.07
CA PHE A 136 45.39 -19.07 12.31
C PHE A 136 46.48 -18.04 12.04
N LEU A 137 47.49 -18.05 12.90
CA LEU A 137 48.69 -17.24 12.85
C LEU A 137 49.90 -18.14 12.91
N TYR A 138 50.87 -17.96 11.99
CA TYR A 138 52.16 -18.67 12.07
C TYR A 138 53.08 -17.91 13.03
N THR A 139 53.86 -18.70 13.82
CA THR A 139 54.80 -18.12 14.77
C THR A 139 56.17 -18.79 14.58
N ASP A 140 57.21 -18.21 15.16
CA ASP A 140 58.48 -18.88 15.33
C ASP A 140 58.31 -20.20 16.16
N ILE A 141 59.26 -21.10 16.08
CA ILE A 141 59.31 -22.32 16.88
C ILE A 141 59.35 -21.93 18.36
N ASN A 142 58.53 -22.62 19.18
CA ASN A 142 58.42 -22.38 20.62
C ASN A 142 57.99 -20.93 20.93
N PRO A 143 56.85 -20.48 20.44
CA PRO A 143 56.40 -19.11 20.70
C PRO A 143 56.30 -18.86 22.23
N SER A 144 56.79 -17.70 22.64
CA SER A 144 56.74 -17.30 24.04
C SER A 144 55.29 -17.15 24.48
N TRP A 145 54.86 -18.08 25.32
CA TRP A 145 53.49 -18.12 25.79
C TRP A 145 53.34 -17.28 27.08
N TYR A 146 52.37 -16.38 27.11
CA TYR A 146 51.94 -15.71 28.33
C TYR A 146 50.41 -15.55 28.35
N GLN A 147 49.86 -15.67 29.55
CA GLN A 147 48.40 -15.74 29.71
C GLN A 147 47.64 -14.52 29.15
N HIS A 148 48.20 -13.32 29.31
CA HIS A 148 47.59 -12.09 28.78
C HIS A 148 47.55 -12.02 27.26
N GLY A 149 48.54 -12.61 26.57
CA GLY A 149 48.54 -12.70 25.10
C GLY A 149 47.38 -13.53 24.57
N GLN A 150 46.99 -14.58 25.29
CA GLN A 150 45.83 -15.37 24.97
C GLN A 150 44.53 -14.56 25.04
N GLU A 151 44.36 -13.78 26.11
CA GLU A 151 43.16 -12.93 26.31
C GLU A 151 43.05 -11.87 25.21
N VAL A 152 44.15 -11.26 24.80
CA VAL A 152 44.19 -10.30 23.69
C VAL A 152 43.77 -10.94 22.37
N LEU A 153 44.34 -12.11 22.03
CA LEU A 153 44.01 -12.83 20.79
C LEU A 153 42.54 -13.30 20.77
N LEU A 154 42.00 -13.76 21.89
CA LEU A 154 40.60 -14.14 22.00
C LEU A 154 39.68 -12.92 21.87
N SER A 155 40.06 -11.78 22.43
CA SER A 155 39.32 -10.52 22.28
C SER A 155 39.30 -10.03 20.82
N ILE A 156 40.44 -10.15 20.14
CA ILE A 156 40.55 -9.86 18.70
C ILE A 156 39.70 -10.82 17.86
N GLY A 157 39.74 -12.10 18.21
CA GLY A 157 38.89 -13.14 17.60
C GLY A 157 37.41 -12.80 17.69
N GLY A 158 36.96 -12.33 18.87
CA GLY A 158 35.57 -11.82 19.04
C GLY A 158 35.23 -10.60 18.19
N LEU A 159 36.16 -9.63 18.08
CA LEU A 159 35.95 -8.45 17.23
C LEU A 159 35.85 -8.82 15.76
N ILE A 160 36.71 -9.73 15.27
CA ILE A 160 36.69 -10.25 13.90
C ILE A 160 35.36 -10.99 13.65
N ALA A 161 34.94 -11.87 14.55
CA ALA A 161 33.69 -12.62 14.44
C ALA A 161 32.47 -11.69 14.31
N ASN A 162 32.36 -10.72 15.22
CA ASN A 162 31.28 -9.74 15.19
C ASN A 162 31.27 -8.90 13.90
N THR A 163 32.45 -8.59 13.36
CA THR A 163 32.55 -7.84 12.10
C THR A 163 32.08 -8.67 10.91
N ILE A 164 32.46 -9.96 10.87
CA ILE A 164 32.03 -10.88 9.82
C ILE A 164 30.49 -11.04 9.86
N GLU A 165 29.92 -11.38 11.01
CA GLU A 165 28.47 -11.55 11.15
C GLU A 165 27.69 -10.27 10.78
N ARG A 166 28.14 -9.11 11.26
CA ARG A 166 27.50 -7.85 10.94
C ARG A 166 27.49 -7.59 9.43
N LYS A 167 28.61 -7.81 8.75
CA LYS A 167 28.70 -7.61 7.29
C LYS A 167 27.77 -8.57 6.53
N GLN A 168 27.70 -9.83 6.93
CA GLN A 168 26.80 -10.81 6.33
C GLN A 168 25.31 -10.41 6.53
N ILE A 169 24.95 -9.97 7.73
CA ILE A 169 23.60 -9.50 8.01
C ILE A 169 23.27 -8.23 7.20
N ASP A 170 24.21 -7.28 7.07
CA ASP A 170 24.02 -6.07 6.30
C ASP A 170 23.77 -6.39 4.81
N GLU A 171 24.54 -7.33 4.23
CA GLU A 171 24.37 -7.78 2.84
C GLU A 171 23.01 -8.46 2.63
N GLU A 172 22.61 -9.40 3.51
CA GLU A 172 21.30 -10.06 3.45
C GLU A 172 20.14 -9.03 3.57
N LEU A 173 20.29 -8.06 4.47
CA LEU A 173 19.29 -7.02 4.68
C LEU A 173 19.14 -6.15 3.42
N GLU A 174 20.25 -5.82 2.77
CA GLU A 174 20.24 -5.01 1.54
C GLU A 174 19.57 -5.78 0.38
N GLU A 175 19.86 -7.06 0.22
CA GLU A 175 19.20 -7.93 -0.76
C GLU A 175 17.69 -8.01 -0.51
N HIS A 176 17.30 -8.24 0.75
CA HIS A 176 15.89 -8.30 1.12
C HIS A 176 15.17 -6.96 0.89
N ARG A 177 15.81 -5.84 1.21
CA ARG A 177 15.27 -4.51 0.96
C ARG A 177 15.02 -4.28 -0.53
N ASN A 178 16.02 -4.56 -1.38
CA ASN A 178 15.91 -4.38 -2.82
C ASN A 178 14.80 -5.26 -3.41
N ARG A 179 14.65 -6.49 -2.94
CA ARG A 179 13.56 -7.39 -3.34
C ARG A 179 12.19 -6.86 -2.93
N LEU A 180 12.06 -6.35 -1.70
CA LEU A 180 10.81 -5.76 -1.22
C LEU A 180 10.43 -4.51 -2.01
N GLU A 181 11.38 -3.62 -2.30
CA GLU A 181 11.16 -2.42 -3.11
C GLU A 181 10.65 -2.77 -4.52
N ALA A 182 11.22 -3.78 -5.16
CA ALA A 182 10.76 -4.26 -6.46
C ALA A 182 9.33 -4.82 -6.41
N VAL A 183 9.00 -5.61 -5.39
CA VAL A 183 7.64 -6.15 -5.19
C VAL A 183 6.64 -5.04 -4.92
N VAL A 184 6.97 -4.08 -4.05
CA VAL A 184 6.10 -2.93 -3.75
C VAL A 184 5.84 -2.09 -5.00
N SER A 185 6.88 -1.81 -5.80
CA SER A 185 6.75 -1.07 -7.06
C SER A 185 5.80 -1.77 -8.03
N SER A 186 6.01 -3.07 -8.27
CA SER A 186 5.14 -3.88 -9.15
C SER A 186 3.69 -3.89 -8.67
N ARG A 187 3.46 -4.14 -7.38
CA ARG A 187 2.10 -4.17 -6.81
C ARG A 187 1.40 -2.81 -6.87
N THR A 188 2.16 -1.74 -6.67
CA THR A 188 1.61 -0.39 -6.80
C THR A 188 1.13 -0.10 -8.22
N GLN A 189 1.91 -0.51 -9.22
CA GLN A 189 1.55 -0.38 -10.63
C GLN A 189 0.29 -1.20 -10.98
N ASP A 190 0.22 -2.47 -10.53
CA ASP A 190 -0.95 -3.33 -10.71
C ASP A 190 -2.22 -2.70 -10.12
N LEU A 191 -2.10 -2.14 -8.90
CA LEU A 191 -3.21 -1.47 -8.22
C LEU A 191 -3.70 -0.22 -8.96
N VAL A 192 -2.77 0.58 -9.51
CA VAL A 192 -3.12 1.76 -10.31
C VAL A 192 -3.88 1.33 -11.58
N GLN A 193 -3.39 0.32 -12.29
CA GLN A 193 -4.07 -0.21 -13.48
C GLN A 193 -5.45 -0.78 -13.16
N ALA A 194 -5.56 -1.60 -12.12
CA ALA A 194 -6.84 -2.18 -11.71
C ALA A 194 -7.86 -1.08 -11.32
N LYS A 195 -7.39 -0.04 -10.63
CA LYS A 195 -8.22 1.12 -10.26
C LYS A 195 -8.75 1.87 -11.49
N GLU A 196 -7.91 2.08 -12.51
CA GLU A 196 -8.32 2.73 -13.75
C GLU A 196 -9.32 1.88 -14.55
N GLN A 197 -9.08 0.57 -14.64
CA GLN A 197 -10.03 -0.36 -15.28
C GLN A 197 -11.39 -0.37 -14.56
N TYR A 198 -11.39 -0.42 -13.23
CA TYR A 198 -12.61 -0.36 -12.44
C TYR A 198 -13.36 0.96 -12.67
N ARG A 199 -12.63 2.09 -12.72
CA ARG A 199 -13.19 3.41 -13.02
C ARG A 199 -13.89 3.44 -14.38
N ASN A 200 -13.21 2.94 -15.42
CA ASN A 200 -13.74 2.91 -16.76
C ASN A 200 -15.00 2.03 -16.87
N LEU A 201 -14.98 0.85 -16.25
CA LEU A 201 -16.12 -0.05 -16.20
C LEU A 201 -17.31 0.56 -15.46
N SER A 202 -17.08 1.19 -14.31
CA SER A 202 -18.12 1.89 -13.56
C SER A 202 -18.78 3.00 -14.38
N ASN A 203 -17.98 3.78 -15.11
CA ASN A 203 -18.48 4.82 -16.01
C ASN A 203 -19.34 4.25 -17.13
N GLN A 204 -18.92 3.16 -17.77
CA GLN A 204 -19.69 2.50 -18.81
C GLN A 204 -21.04 1.98 -18.28
N ILE A 205 -21.03 1.33 -17.11
CA ILE A 205 -22.26 0.84 -16.48
C ILE A 205 -23.21 1.99 -16.17
N GLN A 206 -22.71 3.11 -15.65
CA GLN A 206 -23.53 4.29 -15.38
C GLN A 206 -24.15 4.86 -16.67
N GLN A 207 -23.35 4.98 -17.71
CA GLN A 207 -23.82 5.48 -19.01
C GLN A 207 -24.93 4.58 -19.59
N VAL A 208 -24.71 3.26 -19.65
CA VAL A 208 -25.70 2.28 -20.12
C VAL A 208 -26.99 2.36 -19.30
N ARG A 209 -26.88 2.49 -17.97
CA ARG A 209 -28.04 2.66 -17.09
C ARG A 209 -28.85 3.93 -17.40
N GLU A 210 -28.20 5.04 -17.64
CA GLU A 210 -28.88 6.30 -17.94
C GLU A 210 -29.49 6.29 -19.36
N GLU A 211 -28.83 5.66 -20.32
CA GLU A 211 -29.39 5.45 -21.68
C GLU A 211 -30.64 4.57 -21.62
N GLU A 212 -30.59 3.47 -20.86
CA GLU A 212 -31.71 2.55 -20.69
C GLU A 212 -32.90 3.21 -19.97
N LYS A 213 -32.66 3.97 -18.89
CA LYS A 213 -33.69 4.78 -18.23
C LYS A 213 -34.33 5.76 -19.21
N SER A 214 -33.54 6.38 -20.06
CA SER A 214 -34.00 7.34 -21.07
C SER A 214 -34.86 6.66 -22.14
N ARG A 215 -34.49 5.46 -22.56
CA ARG A 215 -35.25 4.65 -23.49
C ARG A 215 -36.61 4.26 -22.93
N ILE A 216 -36.60 3.69 -21.69
CA ILE A 216 -37.81 3.28 -21.00
C ILE A 216 -38.74 4.48 -20.77
N ALA A 217 -38.21 5.63 -20.33
CA ALA A 217 -39.02 6.83 -20.12
C ALA A 217 -39.78 7.24 -21.39
N ARG A 218 -39.09 7.23 -22.54
CA ARG A 218 -39.74 7.56 -23.83
C ARG A 218 -40.76 6.51 -24.23
N GLU A 219 -40.47 5.22 -24.16
CA GLU A 219 -41.40 4.15 -24.48
C GLU A 219 -42.67 4.21 -23.61
N VAL A 220 -42.50 4.41 -22.29
CA VAL A 220 -43.62 4.56 -21.35
C VAL A 220 -44.46 5.78 -21.70
N HIS A 221 -43.82 6.92 -21.98
CA HIS A 221 -44.56 8.14 -22.34
C HIS A 221 -45.31 8.02 -23.66
N ASP A 222 -44.65 7.51 -24.70
CA ASP A 222 -45.18 7.50 -26.05
C ASP A 222 -46.23 6.39 -26.22
N GLN A 223 -45.94 5.18 -25.76
CA GLN A 223 -46.85 4.06 -25.95
C GLN A 223 -48.03 4.08 -24.98
N LEU A 224 -47.78 4.05 -23.68
CA LEU A 224 -48.86 4.02 -22.69
C LEU A 224 -49.61 5.36 -22.62
N GLY A 225 -48.95 6.47 -22.83
CA GLY A 225 -49.60 7.77 -22.87
C GLY A 225 -50.57 7.93 -24.05
N GLN A 226 -50.20 7.44 -25.25
CA GLN A 226 -51.06 7.42 -26.44
C GLN A 226 -52.24 6.48 -26.27
N GLU A 227 -52.00 5.21 -25.82
CA GLU A 227 -53.05 4.23 -25.63
C GLU A 227 -54.12 4.67 -24.62
N LEU A 228 -53.68 5.23 -23.47
CA LEU A 228 -54.59 5.77 -22.46
C LEU A 228 -55.35 7.03 -22.95
N THR A 229 -54.71 7.83 -23.79
CA THR A 229 -55.38 9.00 -24.40
C THR A 229 -56.45 8.54 -25.40
N ALA A 230 -56.21 7.53 -26.21
CA ALA A 230 -57.19 6.94 -27.11
C ALA A 230 -58.37 6.36 -26.33
N LEU A 231 -58.08 5.57 -25.25
CA LEU A 231 -59.10 4.99 -24.38
C LEU A 231 -59.95 6.07 -23.71
N LYS A 232 -59.35 7.19 -23.30
CA LYS A 232 -60.10 8.35 -22.75
C LYS A 232 -61.06 8.93 -23.79
N ILE A 233 -60.60 9.10 -25.02
CA ILE A 233 -61.42 9.65 -26.11
C ILE A 233 -62.64 8.74 -26.38
N ASP A 234 -62.39 7.44 -26.47
CA ASP A 234 -63.45 6.43 -26.69
C ASP A 234 -64.47 6.42 -25.55
N THR A 235 -64.00 6.50 -24.32
CA THR A 235 -64.84 6.57 -23.11
C THR A 235 -65.73 7.84 -23.11
N ILE A 236 -65.16 9.01 -23.46
CA ILE A 236 -65.92 10.27 -23.59
C ILE A 236 -66.94 10.21 -24.74
N GLN A 237 -66.58 9.59 -25.87
CA GLN A 237 -67.49 9.43 -27.01
C GLN A 237 -68.69 8.51 -26.64
N LEU A 238 -68.43 7.42 -25.91
CA LEU A 238 -69.47 6.54 -25.37
C LEU A 238 -70.44 7.33 -24.49
N GLY A 239 -69.90 8.15 -23.58
CA GLY A 239 -70.71 9.00 -22.72
C GLY A 239 -71.64 9.98 -23.46
N LYS A 240 -71.18 10.53 -24.56
CA LYS A 240 -71.97 11.43 -25.41
C LYS A 240 -73.11 10.71 -26.18
N LYS A 241 -73.03 9.41 -26.42
CA LYS A 241 -74.03 8.59 -27.15
C LYS A 241 -75.12 8.04 -26.22
N LEU A 242 -75.03 8.23 -24.92
CA LEU A 242 -76.04 7.75 -23.97
C LEU A 242 -77.30 8.58 -24.04
N ALA A 243 -78.44 7.88 -24.04
CA ALA A 243 -79.76 8.50 -24.06
C ALA A 243 -80.13 9.18 -22.70
N ALA A 244 -81.01 10.18 -22.72
CA ALA A 244 -81.53 10.84 -21.53
C ALA A 244 -82.33 9.81 -20.70
N GLY A 245 -81.85 9.48 -19.48
CA GLY A 245 -82.44 8.48 -18.56
C GLY A 245 -81.52 7.36 -18.08
N GLN A 246 -80.34 7.22 -18.70
CA GLN A 246 -79.33 6.19 -18.30
C GLN A 246 -78.34 6.73 -17.28
N THR A 247 -78.79 7.25 -16.14
CA THR A 247 -77.98 7.94 -15.13
C THR A 247 -76.90 7.03 -14.52
N ASP A 248 -77.17 5.72 -14.33
CA ASP A 248 -76.22 4.77 -13.77
C ASP A 248 -75.04 4.46 -14.72
N LEU A 249 -75.29 4.36 -16.02
CA LEU A 249 -74.26 4.22 -17.02
C LEU A 249 -73.43 5.49 -17.20
N LYS A 250 -74.02 6.67 -17.04
CA LYS A 250 -73.33 7.94 -17.11
C LYS A 250 -72.34 8.12 -15.93
N SER A 251 -72.75 7.80 -14.70
CA SER A 251 -71.86 7.83 -13.54
C SER A 251 -70.71 6.83 -13.66
N LYS A 252 -70.92 5.66 -14.29
CA LYS A 252 -69.92 4.65 -14.53
C LYS A 252 -68.85 5.13 -15.56
N ILE A 253 -69.28 5.83 -16.63
CA ILE A 253 -68.37 6.43 -17.63
C ILE A 253 -67.57 7.58 -17.00
N GLU A 254 -68.16 8.39 -16.15
CA GLU A 254 -67.45 9.46 -15.42
C GLU A 254 -66.37 8.86 -14.53
N SER A 255 -66.69 7.82 -13.77
CA SER A 255 -65.72 7.09 -12.95
C SER A 255 -64.57 6.49 -13.78
N MET A 256 -64.87 5.82 -14.95
CA MET A 256 -63.87 5.31 -15.87
C MET A 256 -62.95 6.40 -16.39
N THR A 257 -63.52 7.56 -16.79
CA THR A 257 -62.70 8.69 -17.29
C THR A 257 -61.75 9.22 -16.21
N GLN A 258 -62.24 9.31 -14.97
CA GLN A 258 -61.43 9.72 -13.84
C GLN A 258 -60.29 8.74 -13.58
N THR A 259 -60.56 7.43 -13.61
CA THR A 259 -59.52 6.39 -13.45
C THR A 259 -58.45 6.46 -14.56
N ILE A 260 -58.89 6.70 -15.80
CA ILE A 260 -57.95 6.88 -16.92
C ILE A 260 -57.08 8.13 -16.72
N ASP A 261 -57.66 9.24 -16.26
CA ASP A 261 -56.90 10.48 -15.99
C ASP A 261 -55.90 10.30 -14.87
N GLU A 262 -56.27 9.57 -13.81
CA GLU A 262 -55.32 9.22 -12.73
C GLU A 262 -54.18 8.32 -13.23
N THR A 263 -54.51 7.36 -14.10
CA THR A 263 -53.50 6.47 -14.73
C THR A 263 -52.57 7.24 -15.65
N ILE A 264 -53.06 8.15 -16.48
CA ILE A 264 -52.26 9.04 -17.33
C ILE A 264 -51.28 9.85 -16.47
N LYS A 265 -51.75 10.45 -15.38
CA LYS A 265 -50.90 11.19 -14.42
C LYS A 265 -49.82 10.30 -13.83
N SER A 266 -50.15 9.07 -13.47
CA SER A 266 -49.19 8.10 -12.91
C SER A 266 -48.11 7.71 -13.95
N VAL A 267 -48.50 7.44 -15.18
CA VAL A 267 -47.58 7.13 -16.29
C VAL A 267 -46.63 8.29 -16.57
N GLN A 268 -47.15 9.52 -16.68
CA GLN A 268 -46.36 10.72 -16.87
C GLN A 268 -45.38 10.95 -15.71
N HIS A 269 -45.82 10.63 -14.49
CA HIS A 269 -44.94 10.70 -13.33
C HIS A 269 -43.79 9.69 -13.40
N ILE A 270 -44.07 8.43 -13.70
CA ILE A 270 -43.04 7.41 -13.87
C ILE A 270 -42.03 7.79 -14.94
N ALA A 271 -42.50 8.25 -16.10
CA ALA A 271 -41.63 8.71 -17.16
C ALA A 271 -40.73 9.88 -16.72
N THR A 272 -41.29 10.82 -15.96
CA THR A 272 -40.54 11.97 -15.42
C THR A 272 -39.53 11.57 -14.34
N GLU A 273 -39.83 10.60 -13.48
CA GLU A 273 -38.87 10.07 -12.50
C GLU A 273 -37.71 9.32 -13.19
N LEU A 274 -38.00 8.60 -14.27
CA LEU A 274 -36.97 7.92 -15.04
C LEU A 274 -36.06 8.90 -15.77
N ARG A 275 -36.63 9.93 -16.44
CA ARG A 275 -35.88 11.02 -17.07
C ARG A 275 -36.76 12.27 -17.25
N PRO A 276 -36.48 13.38 -16.55
CA PRO A 276 -37.24 14.59 -16.74
C PRO A 276 -36.97 15.21 -18.12
N PRO A 277 -37.97 15.38 -18.99
CA PRO A 277 -37.78 16.05 -20.29
C PRO A 277 -37.26 17.48 -20.18
N ILE A 278 -37.53 18.14 -19.05
CA ILE A 278 -37.11 19.48 -18.72
C ILE A 278 -35.58 19.64 -18.63
N LEU A 279 -34.87 18.56 -18.26
CA LEU A 279 -33.40 18.57 -18.20
C LEU A 279 -32.78 18.72 -19.61
N ASP A 280 -33.35 18.00 -20.57
CA ASP A 280 -32.87 18.06 -21.97
C ASP A 280 -33.27 19.37 -22.69
N ALA A 281 -34.42 19.95 -22.33
CA ALA A 281 -34.96 21.13 -22.99
C ALA A 281 -34.46 22.46 -22.40
N PHE A 282 -34.26 22.53 -21.06
CA PHE A 282 -34.02 23.79 -20.36
C PHE A 282 -32.78 23.74 -19.43
N GLY A 283 -32.11 22.60 -19.35
CA GLY A 283 -30.89 22.45 -18.57
C GLY A 283 -31.12 22.17 -17.07
N ILE A 284 -30.01 22.10 -16.35
CA ILE A 284 -30.00 21.62 -14.95
C ILE A 284 -30.68 22.55 -13.95
N CYS A 285 -30.54 23.87 -14.09
CA CYS A 285 -31.12 24.84 -13.16
C CYS A 285 -32.63 24.74 -13.16
N GLU A 286 -33.26 24.72 -14.34
CA GLU A 286 -34.69 24.59 -14.52
C GLU A 286 -35.20 23.23 -14.07
N ALA A 287 -34.45 22.17 -14.35
CA ALA A 287 -34.78 20.82 -13.91
C ALA A 287 -34.80 20.70 -12.37
N ILE A 288 -33.79 21.25 -11.68
CA ILE A 288 -33.75 21.28 -10.22
C ILE A 288 -34.91 22.12 -9.67
N SER A 289 -35.14 23.29 -10.22
CA SER A 289 -36.24 24.19 -9.79
C SER A 289 -37.60 23.51 -9.92
N TRP A 290 -37.87 22.88 -11.05
CA TRP A 290 -39.09 22.14 -11.30
C TRP A 290 -39.23 20.95 -10.32
N GLN A 291 -38.20 20.15 -10.13
CA GLN A 291 -38.23 18.99 -9.23
C GLN A 291 -38.42 19.42 -7.77
N ALA A 292 -37.77 20.49 -7.32
CA ALA A 292 -37.94 21.06 -5.99
C ALA A 292 -39.39 21.47 -5.74
N ASN A 293 -40.04 22.16 -6.72
CA ASN A 293 -41.45 22.51 -6.63
C ASN A 293 -42.36 21.29 -6.53
N GLU A 294 -42.07 20.21 -7.24
CA GLU A 294 -42.83 18.96 -7.14
C GLU A 294 -42.67 18.31 -5.76
N PHE A 295 -41.45 18.25 -5.20
CA PHE A 295 -41.24 17.77 -3.83
C PHE A 295 -41.94 18.64 -2.79
N GLN A 296 -41.91 19.97 -2.96
CA GLN A 296 -42.61 20.89 -2.04
C GLN A 296 -44.11 20.67 -2.06
N LYS A 297 -44.75 20.50 -3.21
CA LYS A 297 -46.18 20.24 -3.34
C LYS A 297 -46.59 18.92 -2.71
N ARG A 298 -45.77 17.87 -2.84
CA ARG A 298 -46.13 16.51 -2.37
C ARG A 298 -45.81 16.26 -0.92
N HIS A 299 -44.68 16.78 -0.45
CA HIS A 299 -44.14 16.43 0.87
C HIS A 299 -44.08 17.62 1.83
N GLY A 300 -44.46 18.82 1.41
CA GLY A 300 -44.42 20.03 2.23
C GLY A 300 -43.03 20.53 2.59
N LEU A 301 -41.96 19.97 1.93
CA LEU A 301 -40.58 20.31 2.17
C LEU A 301 -40.25 21.64 1.47
N LYS A 302 -39.82 22.66 2.22
CA LYS A 302 -39.52 23.99 1.67
C LYS A 302 -38.14 23.99 1.03
N PHE A 303 -38.02 24.62 -0.16
CA PHE A 303 -36.74 24.76 -0.88
C PHE A 303 -36.32 26.23 -0.98
N ASP A 304 -35.03 26.49 -0.70
CA ASP A 304 -34.35 27.75 -0.98
C ASP A 304 -33.29 27.48 -2.05
N LEU A 305 -33.53 27.98 -3.28
CA LEU A 305 -32.71 27.67 -4.45
C LEU A 305 -31.87 28.89 -4.86
N LYS A 306 -30.55 28.72 -4.87
CA LYS A 306 -29.60 29.70 -5.41
C LYS A 306 -28.81 29.05 -6.53
N LEU A 307 -29.38 29.04 -7.74
CA LEU A 307 -28.83 28.38 -8.90
C LEU A 307 -28.24 29.41 -9.84
N SER A 308 -26.94 29.52 -9.88
CA SER A 308 -26.23 30.43 -10.77
C SER A 308 -26.15 29.83 -12.17
N GLN A 309 -26.73 30.48 -13.17
CA GLN A 309 -26.52 30.08 -14.56
C GLN A 309 -25.10 30.47 -14.97
N SER A 310 -24.31 29.48 -15.36
CA SER A 310 -22.96 29.70 -15.89
C SER A 310 -23.02 30.13 -17.34
N GLN A 311 -22.06 30.99 -17.75
CA GLN A 311 -21.74 31.20 -19.16
C GLN A 311 -20.94 30.00 -19.75
N VAL A 312 -20.54 29.02 -18.91
CA VAL A 312 -19.82 27.81 -19.31
C VAL A 312 -20.83 26.73 -19.65
N GLU A 313 -20.78 26.21 -20.86
CA GLU A 313 -21.60 25.08 -21.29
C GLU A 313 -21.21 23.83 -20.54
N ILE A 314 -22.09 23.31 -19.68
CA ILE A 314 -21.88 22.08 -18.94
C ILE A 314 -22.25 20.91 -19.83
N ASP A 315 -21.38 19.92 -19.90
CA ASP A 315 -21.65 18.66 -20.60
C ASP A 315 -22.98 18.03 -20.15
N LYS A 316 -23.78 17.52 -21.10
CA LYS A 316 -25.11 16.93 -20.83
C LYS A 316 -25.06 15.75 -19.86
N SER A 317 -24.00 14.96 -19.91
CA SER A 317 -23.82 13.84 -19.00
C SER A 317 -23.50 14.30 -17.58
N LEU A 318 -22.75 15.41 -17.44
CA LEU A 318 -22.52 16.05 -16.15
C LEU A 318 -23.81 16.63 -15.58
N GLN A 319 -24.63 17.32 -16.40
CA GLN A 319 -25.94 17.81 -15.97
C GLN A 319 -26.82 16.68 -15.46
N THR A 320 -26.85 15.54 -16.16
CA THR A 320 -27.59 14.34 -15.75
C THR A 320 -27.05 13.80 -14.41
N SER A 321 -25.73 13.72 -14.26
CA SER A 321 -25.11 13.25 -13.02
C SER A 321 -25.45 14.14 -11.82
N LEU A 322 -25.35 15.45 -11.97
CA LEU A 322 -25.71 16.41 -10.91
C LEU A 322 -27.20 16.38 -10.57
N PHE A 323 -28.06 16.25 -11.58
CA PHE A 323 -29.49 16.10 -11.35
C PHE A 323 -29.81 14.81 -10.57
N ARG A 324 -29.18 13.69 -10.89
CA ARG A 324 -29.31 12.44 -10.14
C ARG A 324 -28.80 12.57 -8.69
N VAL A 325 -27.71 13.30 -8.50
CA VAL A 325 -27.21 13.61 -7.14
C VAL A 325 -28.24 14.40 -6.36
N PHE A 326 -28.85 15.42 -6.97
CA PHE A 326 -29.94 16.17 -6.34
C PHE A 326 -31.10 15.26 -5.95
N GLN A 327 -31.57 14.41 -6.85
CA GLN A 327 -32.67 13.48 -6.59
C GLN A 327 -32.35 12.52 -5.41
N GLU A 328 -31.14 11.95 -5.40
CA GLU A 328 -30.70 11.05 -4.34
C GLU A 328 -30.58 11.76 -2.99
N ALA A 329 -29.99 12.96 -2.98
CA ALA A 329 -29.86 13.76 -1.77
C ALA A 329 -31.23 14.11 -1.17
N VAL A 330 -32.17 14.60 -2.00
CA VAL A 330 -33.53 14.93 -1.53
C VAL A 330 -34.31 13.71 -1.08
N THR A 331 -34.14 12.56 -1.76
CA THR A 331 -34.74 11.29 -1.35
C THR A 331 -34.21 10.84 0.03
N ASN A 332 -32.90 10.99 0.25
CA ASN A 332 -32.28 10.69 1.55
C ASN A 332 -32.78 11.64 2.64
N ILE A 333 -32.94 12.92 2.33
CA ILE A 333 -33.53 13.92 3.26
C ILE A 333 -34.95 13.52 3.65
N LEU A 334 -35.81 13.18 2.69
CA LEU A 334 -37.19 12.77 2.94
C LEU A 334 -37.30 11.49 3.77
N ARG A 335 -36.40 10.53 3.55
CA ARG A 335 -36.41 9.24 4.25
C ARG A 335 -35.79 9.27 5.64
N HIS A 336 -34.75 10.09 5.83
CA HIS A 336 -33.84 9.94 6.96
C HIS A 336 -33.64 11.21 7.79
N ALA A 337 -33.81 12.41 7.22
CA ALA A 337 -33.40 13.65 7.89
C ALA A 337 -34.46 14.26 8.79
N ASN A 338 -35.74 13.96 8.58
CA ASN A 338 -36.87 14.63 9.25
C ASN A 338 -36.73 16.17 9.11
N ALA A 339 -36.33 16.65 7.96
CA ALA A 339 -36.09 18.06 7.66
C ALA A 339 -37.39 18.76 7.21
N SER A 340 -37.45 20.05 7.46
CA SER A 340 -38.54 20.93 6.98
C SER A 340 -38.12 21.88 5.88
N GLN A 341 -36.81 22.07 5.70
CA GLN A 341 -36.22 22.94 4.71
C GLN A 341 -34.94 22.38 4.10
N VAL A 342 -34.77 22.60 2.79
CA VAL A 342 -33.56 22.27 2.03
C VAL A 342 -33.10 23.53 1.31
N LYS A 343 -31.78 23.81 1.40
CA LYS A 343 -31.14 24.85 0.63
C LYS A 343 -30.29 24.19 -0.46
N VAL A 344 -30.37 24.70 -1.67
CA VAL A 344 -29.58 24.22 -2.81
C VAL A 344 -28.84 25.40 -3.40
N ASN A 345 -27.53 25.30 -3.43
CA ASN A 345 -26.67 26.32 -4.04
C ASN A 345 -25.81 25.71 -5.14
N MET A 346 -25.83 26.29 -6.32
CA MET A 346 -24.94 25.94 -7.41
C MET A 346 -24.22 27.21 -7.88
N SER A 347 -22.89 27.20 -7.77
CA SER A 347 -22.03 28.32 -8.11
C SER A 347 -20.78 27.88 -8.87
N TYR A 348 -20.11 28.84 -9.48
CA TYR A 348 -18.89 28.65 -10.25
C TYR A 348 -17.78 29.50 -9.66
N GLU A 349 -16.73 28.87 -9.12
CA GLU A 349 -15.61 29.54 -8.51
C GLU A 349 -14.27 28.97 -9.01
N LYS A 350 -13.35 29.83 -9.45
CA LYS A 350 -11.97 29.46 -9.79
C LYS A 350 -11.83 28.18 -10.64
N ARG A 351 -12.64 28.01 -11.69
CA ARG A 351 -12.71 26.83 -12.56
C ARG A 351 -13.35 25.58 -11.93
N ASN A 352 -14.03 25.73 -10.82
CA ASN A 352 -14.79 24.65 -10.21
C ASN A 352 -16.29 24.97 -10.24
N LEU A 353 -17.09 23.97 -10.53
CA LEU A 353 -18.50 23.96 -10.21
C LEU A 353 -18.61 23.50 -8.76
N ILE A 354 -19.29 24.29 -7.94
CA ILE A 354 -19.60 23.98 -6.56
C ILE A 354 -21.10 23.75 -6.45
N PHE A 355 -21.51 22.58 -5.99
CA PHE A 355 -22.90 22.22 -5.81
C PHE A 355 -23.14 21.78 -4.38
N ILE A 356 -23.96 22.54 -3.63
CA ILE A 356 -24.20 22.34 -2.20
C ILE A 356 -25.68 22.06 -1.98
N ILE A 357 -25.99 21.01 -1.21
CA ILE A 357 -27.33 20.66 -0.77
C ILE A 357 -27.28 20.58 0.76
N GLU A 358 -28.06 21.42 1.44
CA GLU A 358 -28.12 21.55 2.90
C GLU A 358 -29.53 21.31 3.38
N ASP A 359 -29.74 20.43 4.35
CA ASP A 359 -30.99 20.25 5.07
C ASP A 359 -30.90 20.74 6.54
N ASN A 360 -32.04 20.99 7.16
CA ASN A 360 -32.14 21.38 8.57
C ASN A 360 -32.59 20.23 9.48
N GLY A 361 -32.34 18.97 9.10
CA GLY A 361 -32.79 17.79 9.81
C GLY A 361 -31.87 17.31 10.95
N ILE A 362 -31.93 16.03 11.25
CA ILE A 362 -31.21 15.41 12.38
C ILE A 362 -29.71 15.25 12.16
N GLY A 363 -29.19 15.47 10.94
CA GLY A 363 -27.81 15.26 10.59
C GLY A 363 -27.46 13.78 10.30
N ILE A 364 -26.18 13.53 9.95
CA ILE A 364 -25.69 12.20 9.61
C ILE A 364 -24.62 11.75 10.60
N LYS A 365 -24.63 10.49 11.01
CA LYS A 365 -23.63 9.95 11.93
C LYS A 365 -22.39 9.49 11.16
N LYS A 366 -21.21 9.67 11.74
CA LYS A 366 -19.93 9.29 11.13
C LYS A 366 -19.89 7.82 10.69
N ARG A 367 -20.48 6.92 11.48
CA ARG A 367 -20.59 5.49 11.14
C ARG A 367 -21.40 5.24 9.86
N ASP A 368 -22.39 6.09 9.58
CA ASP A 368 -23.28 5.91 8.44
C ASP A 368 -22.58 6.41 7.13
N LEU A 369 -21.59 7.31 7.25
CA LEU A 369 -20.72 7.76 6.15
C LEU A 369 -19.72 6.69 5.72
N GLU A 370 -19.32 5.81 6.63
CA GLU A 370 -18.32 4.76 6.43
C GLU A 370 -18.95 3.38 6.17
N SER A 371 -20.28 3.25 6.31
CA SER A 371 -20.98 1.98 6.16
C SER A 371 -21.07 1.56 4.68
N PRO A 372 -20.71 0.32 4.34
CA PRO A 372 -20.95 -0.25 3.01
C PRO A 372 -22.43 -0.34 2.62
N GLU A 373 -23.33 -0.28 3.59
CA GLU A 373 -24.78 -0.36 3.39
C GLU A 373 -25.41 0.98 2.98
N SER A 374 -24.64 2.08 3.05
CA SER A 374 -25.08 3.42 2.66
C SER A 374 -25.06 3.61 1.12
N LEU A 375 -25.81 2.78 0.41
CA LEU A 375 -25.85 2.74 -1.06
C LEU A 375 -26.14 4.10 -1.70
N GLY A 376 -26.99 4.93 -1.10
CA GLY A 376 -27.29 6.28 -1.59
C GLY A 376 -26.09 7.22 -1.56
N LEU A 377 -25.30 7.20 -0.47
CA LEU A 377 -24.10 8.03 -0.34
C LEU A 377 -22.98 7.55 -1.27
N ILE A 378 -22.85 6.23 -1.41
CA ILE A 378 -21.94 5.62 -2.38
C ILE A 378 -22.33 6.05 -3.79
N GLY A 379 -23.63 5.98 -4.14
CA GLY A 379 -24.16 6.39 -5.42
C GLY A 379 -23.90 7.87 -5.75
N ILE A 380 -23.93 8.77 -4.76
CA ILE A 380 -23.54 10.17 -4.96
C ILE A 380 -22.06 10.27 -5.30
N LYS A 381 -21.17 9.59 -4.56
CA LYS A 381 -19.72 9.59 -4.83
C LYS A 381 -19.40 9.02 -6.22
N GLU A 382 -20.01 7.91 -6.58
CA GLU A 382 -19.82 7.25 -7.89
C GLU A 382 -20.25 8.14 -9.07
N ARG A 383 -21.28 8.97 -8.93
CA ARG A 383 -21.74 9.91 -9.98
C ARG A 383 -20.83 11.13 -10.14
N VAL A 384 -20.11 11.52 -9.10
CA VAL A 384 -19.22 12.68 -9.10
C VAL A 384 -17.79 12.28 -9.49
N TYR A 385 -17.37 11.08 -9.14
CA TYR A 385 -16.03 10.56 -9.39
C TYR A 385 -15.56 10.60 -10.87
N PRO A 386 -16.39 10.27 -11.88
CA PRO A 386 -16.01 10.35 -13.29
C PRO A 386 -15.53 11.71 -13.76
N TRP A 387 -15.97 12.75 -13.08
CA TRP A 387 -15.71 14.16 -13.39
C TRP A 387 -14.50 14.74 -12.64
N ASP A 388 -13.64 13.88 -12.06
CA ASP A 388 -12.56 14.27 -11.14
C ASP A 388 -13.07 15.11 -9.96
N GLY A 389 -14.34 14.95 -9.64
CA GLY A 389 -15.02 15.70 -8.60
C GLY A 389 -14.81 15.09 -7.22
N GLN A 390 -15.00 15.93 -6.21
CA GLN A 390 -14.94 15.55 -4.79
C GLN A 390 -16.30 15.74 -4.14
N VAL A 391 -16.65 14.85 -3.22
CA VAL A 391 -17.88 14.94 -2.42
C VAL A 391 -17.50 14.95 -0.95
N ASN A 392 -17.96 15.97 -0.25
CA ASN A 392 -17.84 16.08 1.20
C ASN A 392 -19.22 16.04 1.85
N PHE A 393 -19.36 15.27 2.94
CA PHE A 393 -20.57 15.19 3.75
C PHE A 393 -20.25 15.71 5.14
N GLU A 394 -20.98 16.72 5.56
CA GLU A 394 -20.91 17.29 6.90
C GLU A 394 -22.31 17.25 7.52
N GLY A 395 -22.40 16.91 8.78
CA GLY A 395 -23.72 16.83 9.42
C GLY A 395 -23.64 16.44 10.88
N PRO A 396 -23.20 17.37 11.77
CA PRO A 396 -23.24 17.08 13.20
C PRO A 396 -24.68 16.79 13.65
N PRO A 397 -24.87 15.84 14.58
CA PRO A 397 -26.20 15.49 15.06
C PRO A 397 -27.03 16.70 15.50
N GLY A 398 -28.24 16.82 14.97
CA GLY A 398 -29.17 17.91 15.28
C GLY A 398 -28.93 19.24 14.55
N LYS A 399 -28.01 19.29 13.59
CA LYS A 399 -27.71 20.50 12.80
C LYS A 399 -27.98 20.35 11.30
N GLY A 400 -28.61 19.24 10.89
CA GLY A 400 -28.85 18.91 9.49
C GLY A 400 -27.61 18.33 8.80
N THR A 401 -27.73 18.08 7.50
CA THR A 401 -26.66 17.53 6.67
C THR A 401 -26.32 18.50 5.54
N ILE A 402 -25.03 18.64 5.26
CA ILE A 402 -24.50 19.41 4.13
C ILE A 402 -23.73 18.46 3.21
N VAL A 403 -24.17 18.39 1.96
CA VAL A 403 -23.48 17.67 0.89
C VAL A 403 -22.83 18.71 -0.01
N THR A 404 -21.51 18.76 -0.04
CA THR A 404 -20.74 19.65 -0.89
C THR A 404 -20.05 18.86 -2.01
N ILE A 405 -20.30 19.23 -3.24
CA ILE A 405 -19.72 18.64 -4.44
C ILE A 405 -18.89 19.71 -5.14
N THR A 406 -17.65 19.36 -5.46
CA THR A 406 -16.73 20.24 -6.19
C THR A 406 -16.23 19.50 -7.42
N ILE A 407 -16.49 20.05 -8.61
CA ILE A 407 -16.10 19.44 -9.90
C ILE A 407 -15.25 20.43 -10.69
N PRO A 408 -14.02 20.05 -11.10
CA PRO A 408 -13.19 20.89 -11.95
C PRO A 408 -13.80 20.97 -13.37
N ILE A 409 -14.00 22.20 -13.87
CA ILE A 409 -14.50 22.42 -15.23
C ILE A 409 -13.30 22.70 -16.13
N LYS A 410 -13.08 21.78 -17.09
CA LYS A 410 -12.11 21.97 -18.17
C LYS A 410 -12.75 22.93 -19.20
N GLN A 411 -12.06 24.03 -19.49
CA GLN A 411 -12.40 24.91 -20.61
C GLN A 411 -12.13 24.23 -21.93
#